data_2f17c89ed729eb68bd21ae7100d9c438
#
_entry.id   2f17c89ed729eb68bd21ae7100d9c438
#
_cell.length_a   1.000
_cell.length_b   1.000
_cell.length_c   1.000
_cell.angle_alpha   90.00
_cell.angle_beta   90.00
_cell.angle_gamma   90.00
#
_symmetry.space_group_name_H-M   'P 1'
#
loop_
_entity.id
_entity.type
_entity.pdbx_description
1 polymer ?
#
loop_
_entity_poly.entity_id
_entity_poly.type
_entity_poly.pdbx_seq_one_letter_code
_entity_poly.pdbx_strand_id
1 'polypeptide(L)'
;MDHNLQVTLVEPKRSYFTCPFSNLVLGGLKQMGELTHSYENLQRRYGINVVHVAADHIEGTSKIVVLKDGKKLHYDRVIVAPGVDMRFDLIENYGPDDVESMPHAWKGSASTLRLHRQLESMPDGGTVLICPPALPYRCPPGPYERASLVAHYLSQHKPRSKILILDAKEQFPKQALFSAGWERLYGHMIEWFNGSAGGLILRVDAKGMAVETEFGSEEGDVINLIPAQWAGRIARDSGLTDETGWCPVDQRTF
;
A
#
# COMPACT_ATOMS: atom_id res chain seq x y z
N MET A 1 -27.79 18.07 -0.42
CA MET A 1 -27.63 17.13 0.71
C MET A 1 -28.95 17.08 1.46
N ASP A 2 -29.37 15.90 1.86
CA ASP A 2 -30.50 15.79 2.79
C ASP A 2 -30.10 16.45 4.10
N HIS A 3 -30.80 17.52 4.50
CA HIS A 3 -30.51 18.31 5.70
C HIS A 3 -30.74 17.54 7.01
N ASN A 4 -31.29 16.33 6.94
CA ASN A 4 -31.55 15.46 8.08
C ASN A 4 -30.43 14.46 8.37
N LEU A 5 -29.40 14.38 7.50
CA LEU A 5 -28.28 13.45 7.67
C LEU A 5 -27.14 14.12 8.45
N GLN A 6 -26.85 13.63 9.65
CA GLN A 6 -25.67 14.00 10.42
C GLN A 6 -24.56 12.99 10.18
N VAL A 7 -23.43 13.45 9.65
CA VAL A 7 -22.26 12.61 9.38
C VAL A 7 -21.14 12.92 10.36
N THR A 8 -20.64 11.88 11.03
CA THR A 8 -19.44 11.96 11.86
C THR A 8 -18.35 11.09 11.24
N LEU A 9 -17.21 11.69 10.93
CA LEU A 9 -15.99 11.02 10.51
C LEU A 9 -15.08 10.80 11.70
N VAL A 10 -14.79 9.54 12.04
CA VAL A 10 -13.82 9.15 13.06
C VAL A 10 -12.50 8.83 12.38
N GLU A 11 -11.52 9.72 12.51
CA GLU A 11 -10.22 9.60 11.87
C GLU A 11 -9.13 10.22 12.78
N PRO A 12 -8.20 9.43 13.31
CA PRO A 12 -7.20 9.94 14.25
C PRO A 12 -6.21 10.92 13.63
N LYS A 13 -5.95 10.81 12.33
CA LYS A 13 -5.02 11.69 11.63
C LYS A 13 -5.69 13.01 11.27
N ARG A 14 -4.91 14.08 11.25
CA ARG A 14 -5.39 15.43 10.87
C ARG A 14 -5.30 15.69 9.36
N SER A 15 -4.61 14.82 8.64
CA SER A 15 -4.49 14.88 7.18
C SER A 15 -4.51 13.49 6.59
N TYR A 16 -4.87 13.39 5.33
CA TYR A 16 -4.81 12.16 4.55
C TYR A 16 -4.02 12.38 3.26
N PHE A 17 -3.59 11.28 2.66
CA PHE A 17 -2.91 11.27 1.38
C PHE A 17 -3.80 10.64 0.32
N THR A 18 -3.82 11.22 -0.88
CA THR A 18 -4.40 10.55 -2.04
C THR A 18 -3.49 9.41 -2.49
N CYS A 19 -3.53 8.31 -1.73
CA CYS A 19 -2.63 7.16 -1.85
C CYS A 19 -2.50 6.60 -3.29
N PRO A 20 -3.56 6.54 -4.13
CA PRO A 20 -3.44 6.10 -5.51
C PRO A 20 -2.43 6.91 -6.34
N PHE A 21 -2.23 8.19 -6.01
CA PHE A 21 -1.26 9.05 -6.71
C PHE A 21 0.16 8.99 -6.12
N SER A 22 0.40 8.21 -5.07
CA SER A 22 1.74 8.13 -4.45
C SER A 22 2.81 7.59 -5.41
N ASN A 23 2.44 6.78 -6.40
CA ASN A 23 3.36 6.32 -7.44
C ASN A 23 3.89 7.47 -8.31
N LEU A 24 3.13 8.57 -8.48
CA LEU A 24 3.62 9.77 -9.19
C LEU A 24 4.78 10.46 -8.46
N VAL A 25 4.84 10.33 -7.13
CA VAL A 25 5.98 10.82 -6.35
C VAL A 25 7.23 10.00 -6.66
N LEU A 26 7.09 8.68 -6.75
CA LEU A 26 8.19 7.77 -7.11
C LEU A 26 8.69 8.03 -8.53
N GLY A 27 7.79 8.42 -9.44
CA GLY A 27 8.11 8.82 -10.82
C GLY A 27 8.69 10.24 -10.94
N GLY A 28 8.84 10.99 -9.85
CA GLY A 28 9.32 12.39 -9.88
C GLY A 28 8.31 13.39 -10.47
N LEU A 29 7.05 12.99 -10.68
CA LEU A 29 6.01 13.79 -11.35
C LEU A 29 5.17 14.62 -10.39
N LYS A 30 5.21 14.31 -9.09
CA LYS A 30 4.52 15.05 -8.03
C LYS A 30 5.33 15.07 -6.73
N GLN A 31 5.03 16.08 -5.91
CA GLN A 31 5.54 16.13 -4.55
C GLN A 31 4.49 15.62 -3.55
N MET A 32 4.92 15.05 -2.43
CA MET A 32 4.01 14.50 -1.41
C MET A 32 3.07 15.57 -0.82
N GLY A 33 3.51 16.83 -0.75
CA GLY A 33 2.67 17.95 -0.31
C GLY A 33 1.41 18.16 -1.15
N GLU A 34 1.50 17.93 -2.47
CA GLU A 34 0.35 18.05 -3.39
C GLU A 34 -0.70 16.95 -3.17
N LEU A 35 -0.29 15.84 -2.56
CA LEU A 35 -1.14 14.69 -2.27
C LEU A 35 -1.69 14.70 -0.85
N THR A 36 -1.28 15.67 -0.03
CA THR A 36 -1.66 15.78 1.38
C THR A 36 -2.82 16.76 1.53
N HIS A 37 -3.91 16.29 2.14
CA HIS A 37 -5.13 17.08 2.30
C HIS A 37 -5.60 17.05 3.75
N SER A 38 -6.16 18.18 4.23
CA SER A 38 -6.83 18.27 5.53
C SER A 38 -8.32 17.90 5.41
N TYR A 39 -8.94 17.63 6.56
CA TYR A 39 -10.39 17.40 6.64
C TYR A 39 -11.21 18.69 6.79
N GLU A 40 -10.59 19.87 6.84
CA GLU A 40 -11.26 21.16 7.07
C GLU A 40 -12.36 21.46 6.05
N ASN A 41 -12.14 21.09 4.77
CA ASN A 41 -13.16 21.29 3.75
C ASN A 41 -14.39 20.44 3.97
N LEU A 42 -14.26 19.23 4.54
CA LEU A 42 -15.40 18.38 4.90
C LEU A 42 -16.22 19.03 6.02
N GLN A 43 -15.55 19.58 7.02
CA GLN A 43 -16.19 20.28 8.12
C GLN A 43 -16.89 21.55 7.64
N ARG A 44 -16.13 22.43 6.97
CA ARG A 44 -16.61 23.78 6.60
C ARG A 44 -17.68 23.78 5.48
N ARG A 45 -17.51 22.95 4.45
CA ARG A 45 -18.39 22.94 3.28
C ARG A 45 -19.58 22.01 3.41
N TYR A 46 -19.42 20.91 4.15
CA TYR A 46 -20.42 19.84 4.22
C TYR A 46 -20.96 19.60 5.63
N GLY A 47 -20.48 20.34 6.62
CA GLY A 47 -20.95 20.22 8.02
C GLY A 47 -20.62 18.87 8.65
N ILE A 48 -19.65 18.14 8.12
CA ILE A 48 -19.24 16.84 8.67
C ILE A 48 -18.52 17.06 9.99
N ASN A 49 -18.98 16.39 11.05
CA ASN A 49 -18.27 16.37 12.32
C ASN A 49 -17.03 15.45 12.21
N VAL A 50 -15.83 15.98 12.43
CA VAL A 50 -14.59 15.18 12.37
C VAL A 50 -14.05 14.99 13.79
N VAL A 51 -13.92 13.73 14.21
CA VAL A 51 -13.39 13.33 15.52
C VAL A 51 -11.99 12.74 15.33
N HIS A 52 -10.98 13.49 15.78
CA HIS A 52 -9.56 13.07 15.65
C HIS A 52 -9.11 12.18 16.81
N VAL A 53 -9.88 11.09 17.03
CA VAL A 53 -9.56 10.01 17.97
C VAL A 53 -9.74 8.69 17.25
N ALA A 54 -8.88 7.72 17.48
CA ALA A 54 -9.05 6.40 16.89
C ALA A 54 -10.26 5.69 17.47
N ALA A 55 -11.02 5.00 16.63
CA ALA A 55 -11.99 4.02 17.09
C ALA A 55 -11.24 2.82 17.70
N ASP A 56 -11.75 2.32 18.82
CA ASP A 56 -11.23 1.13 19.48
C ASP A 56 -11.94 -0.12 18.96
N HIS A 57 -13.27 -0.15 19.10
CA HIS A 57 -14.11 -1.23 18.54
C HIS A 57 -15.53 -0.75 18.25
N ILE A 58 -16.33 -1.60 17.60
CA ILE A 58 -17.73 -1.34 17.25
C ILE A 58 -18.62 -2.39 17.95
N GLU A 59 -19.55 -1.89 18.76
CA GLU A 59 -20.62 -2.70 19.35
C GLU A 59 -21.83 -2.70 18.40
N GLY A 60 -21.88 -3.66 17.46
CA GLY A 60 -22.89 -3.68 16.41
C GLY A 60 -24.32 -3.76 16.91
N THR A 61 -24.59 -4.58 17.93
CA THR A 61 -25.92 -4.75 18.52
C THR A 61 -26.43 -3.49 19.21
N SER A 62 -25.56 -2.80 19.93
CA SER A 62 -25.86 -1.54 20.63
C SER A 62 -25.82 -0.32 19.73
N LYS A 63 -25.32 -0.46 18.49
CA LYS A 63 -25.05 0.63 17.55
C LYS A 63 -24.15 1.71 18.14
N ILE A 64 -23.03 1.30 18.70
CA ILE A 64 -22.07 2.19 19.36
C ILE A 64 -20.68 1.98 18.74
N VAL A 65 -20.00 3.09 18.44
CA VAL A 65 -18.55 3.10 18.20
C VAL A 65 -17.88 3.57 19.47
N VAL A 66 -17.02 2.75 20.04
CA VAL A 66 -16.19 3.10 21.20
C VAL A 66 -14.88 3.68 20.71
N LEU A 67 -14.51 4.84 21.22
CA LEU A 67 -13.26 5.52 20.90
C LEU A 67 -12.15 5.17 21.89
N LYS A 68 -10.90 5.33 21.50
CA LYS A 68 -9.73 5.05 22.36
C LYS A 68 -9.63 5.96 23.60
N ASP A 69 -10.32 7.11 23.60
CA ASP A 69 -10.44 7.98 24.78
C ASP A 69 -11.62 7.59 25.71
N GLY A 70 -12.31 6.49 25.41
CA GLY A 70 -13.45 5.97 26.17
C GLY A 70 -14.80 6.57 25.79
N LYS A 71 -14.84 7.58 24.93
CA LYS A 71 -16.11 8.14 24.46
C LYS A 71 -16.86 7.14 23.58
N LYS A 72 -18.19 7.23 23.63
CA LYS A 72 -19.13 6.39 22.87
C LYS A 72 -19.90 7.26 21.90
N LEU A 73 -19.94 6.84 20.64
CA LEU A 73 -20.72 7.48 19.59
C LEU A 73 -21.83 6.53 19.15
N HIS A 74 -23.09 6.98 19.31
CA HIS A 74 -24.25 6.26 18.81
C HIS A 74 -24.44 6.53 17.31
N TYR A 75 -24.93 5.54 16.57
CA TYR A 75 -25.17 5.68 15.13
C TYR A 75 -26.44 4.94 14.70
N ASP A 76 -27.06 5.40 13.62
CA ASP A 76 -28.11 4.67 12.90
C ASP A 76 -27.51 3.75 11.84
N ARG A 77 -26.47 4.22 11.17
CA ARG A 77 -25.65 3.50 10.19
C ARG A 77 -24.18 3.80 10.41
N VAL A 78 -23.33 2.79 10.31
CA VAL A 78 -21.88 2.93 10.35
C VAL A 78 -21.25 2.42 9.04
N ILE A 79 -20.32 3.18 8.50
CA ILE A 79 -19.48 2.77 7.36
C ILE A 79 -18.09 2.51 7.92
N VAL A 80 -17.62 1.27 7.78
CA VAL A 80 -16.30 0.84 8.27
C VAL A 80 -15.34 0.78 7.10
N ALA A 81 -14.45 1.77 7.00
CA ALA A 81 -13.48 1.90 5.93
C ALA A 81 -12.03 2.05 6.45
N PRO A 82 -11.51 1.08 7.23
CA PRO A 82 -10.25 1.21 7.97
C PRO A 82 -9.01 1.07 7.07
N GLY A 83 -9.18 0.74 5.81
CA GLY A 83 -8.08 0.37 4.92
C GLY A 83 -7.53 -1.03 5.24
N VAL A 84 -6.22 -1.20 5.04
CA VAL A 84 -5.54 -2.50 5.20
C VAL A 84 -4.43 -2.41 6.23
N ASP A 85 -4.14 -3.55 6.88
CA ASP A 85 -2.92 -3.75 7.65
C ASP A 85 -2.00 -4.74 6.96
N MET A 86 -0.70 -4.62 7.24
CA MET A 86 0.34 -5.45 6.63
C MET A 86 0.55 -6.72 7.46
N ARG A 87 0.69 -7.85 6.77
CA ARG A 87 0.99 -9.16 7.32
C ARG A 87 2.48 -9.43 7.22
N PHE A 88 3.25 -8.91 8.17
CA PHE A 88 4.69 -9.15 8.25
C PHE A 88 5.01 -10.60 8.61
N ASP A 89 4.10 -11.28 9.30
CA ASP A 89 4.21 -12.65 9.76
C ASP A 89 4.35 -13.71 8.64
N LEU A 90 4.14 -13.35 7.39
CA LEU A 90 4.21 -14.26 6.24
C LEU A 90 5.55 -14.24 5.51
N ILE A 91 6.48 -13.37 5.89
CA ILE A 91 7.82 -13.29 5.30
C ILE A 91 8.81 -13.40 6.45
N GLU A 92 9.66 -14.42 6.43
CA GLU A 92 10.64 -14.65 7.47
C GLU A 92 11.65 -13.50 7.54
N ASN A 93 11.97 -13.05 8.75
CA ASN A 93 12.88 -11.93 9.03
C ASN A 93 12.44 -10.58 8.45
N TYR A 94 11.14 -10.36 8.21
CA TYR A 94 10.61 -9.06 7.81
C TYR A 94 9.59 -8.55 8.83
N GLY A 95 9.86 -7.40 9.41
CA GLY A 95 9.01 -6.78 10.41
C GLY A 95 8.80 -5.28 10.21
N PRO A 96 8.04 -4.64 11.12
CA PRO A 96 7.82 -3.19 11.07
C PRO A 96 9.10 -2.35 11.08
N ASP A 97 10.16 -2.83 11.73
CA ASP A 97 11.44 -2.13 11.84
C ASP A 97 12.24 -2.18 10.52
N ASP A 98 12.05 -3.23 9.71
CA ASP A 98 12.75 -3.40 8.43
C ASP A 98 12.16 -2.52 7.32
N VAL A 99 10.99 -1.92 7.55
CA VAL A 99 10.37 -0.95 6.62
C VAL A 99 11.25 0.30 6.42
N GLU A 100 12.23 0.53 7.30
CA GLU A 100 13.24 1.58 7.11
C GLU A 100 14.16 1.25 5.92
N SER A 101 14.64 0.03 5.83
CA SER A 101 15.53 -0.44 4.76
C SER A 101 14.75 -0.87 3.51
N MET A 102 13.66 -1.63 3.70
CA MET A 102 12.83 -2.20 2.63
C MET A 102 11.39 -1.66 2.69
N PRO A 103 11.15 -0.40 2.30
CA PRO A 103 9.85 0.24 2.45
C PRO A 103 8.79 -0.37 1.54
N HIS A 104 7.65 -0.77 2.11
CA HIS A 104 6.51 -1.21 1.30
C HIS A 104 5.84 -0.06 0.54
N ALA A 105 5.89 1.17 1.05
CA ALA A 105 5.30 2.37 0.43
C ALA A 105 3.83 2.18 -0.02
N TRP A 106 3.04 1.38 0.72
CA TRP A 106 1.68 0.97 0.32
C TRP A 106 0.57 1.73 1.04
N LYS A 107 0.91 2.45 2.12
CA LYS A 107 -0.03 3.30 2.87
C LYS A 107 0.17 4.81 2.61
N GLY A 108 1.00 5.17 1.63
CA GLY A 108 1.40 6.57 1.38
C GLY A 108 2.38 7.10 2.45
N SER A 109 2.58 8.42 2.48
CA SER A 109 3.33 9.11 3.53
C SER A 109 4.86 8.90 3.56
N ALA A 110 5.43 8.83 4.76
CA ALA A 110 6.87 8.73 5.01
C ALA A 110 7.54 7.56 4.28
N SER A 111 6.87 6.41 4.19
CA SER A 111 7.39 5.22 3.50
C SER A 111 7.54 5.45 1.99
N THR A 112 6.64 6.21 1.35
CA THR A 112 6.79 6.59 -0.07
C THR A 112 7.95 7.55 -0.27
N LEU A 113 8.10 8.54 0.60
CA LEU A 113 9.23 9.49 0.54
C LEU A 113 10.57 8.79 0.78
N ARG A 114 10.57 7.77 1.64
CA ARG A 114 11.77 6.96 1.89
C ARG A 114 12.17 6.18 0.64
N LEU A 115 11.24 5.47 0.05
CA LEU A 115 11.47 4.75 -1.21
C LEU A 115 11.98 5.68 -2.32
N HIS A 116 11.39 6.88 -2.43
CA HIS A 116 11.84 7.87 -3.41
C HIS A 116 13.29 8.31 -3.14
N ARG A 117 13.65 8.61 -1.90
CA ARG A 117 15.04 8.96 -1.54
C ARG A 117 16.03 7.82 -1.79
N GLN A 118 15.63 6.57 -1.60
CA GLN A 118 16.46 5.43 -1.98
C GLN A 118 16.68 5.37 -3.49
N LEU A 119 15.64 5.61 -4.30
CA LEU A 119 15.78 5.71 -5.76
C LEU A 119 16.69 6.88 -6.19
N GLU A 120 16.63 8.01 -5.49
CA GLU A 120 17.51 9.16 -5.74
C GLU A 120 18.97 8.87 -5.40
N SER A 121 19.23 8.17 -4.30
CA SER A 121 20.59 7.87 -3.80
C SER A 121 21.25 6.65 -4.45
N MET A 122 20.48 5.76 -5.05
CA MET A 122 20.99 4.58 -5.75
C MET A 122 21.94 4.99 -6.89
N PRO A 123 23.05 4.26 -7.15
CA PRO A 123 23.92 4.55 -8.30
C PRO A 123 23.20 4.30 -9.64
N ASP A 124 23.64 4.97 -10.71
CA ASP A 124 23.21 4.60 -12.07
C ASP A 124 23.81 3.22 -12.44
N GLY A 125 22.98 2.29 -12.85
CA GLY A 125 23.29 0.88 -13.01
C GLY A 125 22.86 0.01 -11.83
N GLY A 126 22.28 0.61 -10.77
CA GLY A 126 21.73 -0.11 -9.64
C GLY A 126 20.46 -0.89 -9.96
N THR A 127 20.11 -1.84 -9.08
CA THR A 127 18.96 -2.73 -9.21
C THR A 127 17.86 -2.37 -8.22
N VAL A 128 16.64 -2.22 -8.72
CA VAL A 128 15.42 -2.04 -7.92
C VAL A 128 14.65 -3.35 -7.90
N LEU A 129 14.39 -3.91 -6.72
CA LEU A 129 13.47 -5.02 -6.54
C LEU A 129 12.08 -4.48 -6.17
N ILE A 130 11.03 -4.93 -6.86
CA ILE A 130 9.63 -4.71 -6.49
C ILE A 130 9.02 -6.08 -6.23
N CYS A 131 8.57 -6.31 -4.99
CA CYS A 131 8.09 -7.61 -4.55
C CYS A 131 6.59 -7.52 -4.18
N PRO A 132 5.67 -7.76 -5.13
CA PRO A 132 4.23 -7.78 -4.87
C PRO A 132 3.83 -9.05 -4.10
N PRO A 133 2.83 -8.99 -3.19
CA PRO A 133 2.34 -10.16 -2.49
C PRO A 133 1.39 -11.00 -3.34
N ALA A 134 1.08 -12.20 -2.85
CA ALA A 134 -0.06 -12.99 -3.34
C ALA A 134 -1.40 -12.28 -3.11
N LEU A 135 -2.42 -12.62 -3.88
CA LEU A 135 -3.79 -12.14 -3.69
C LEU A 135 -4.43 -12.78 -2.43
N PRO A 136 -5.35 -12.07 -1.77
CA PRO A 136 -5.88 -10.74 -2.08
C PRO A 136 -5.06 -9.59 -1.45
N TYR A 137 -4.96 -8.47 -2.14
CA TYR A 137 -4.40 -7.23 -1.59
C TYR A 137 -5.03 -6.00 -2.25
N ARG A 138 -4.92 -4.84 -1.60
CA ARG A 138 -5.47 -3.59 -2.11
C ARG A 138 -4.74 -3.16 -3.39
N CYS A 139 -5.50 -2.77 -4.43
CA CYS A 139 -4.98 -2.25 -5.69
C CYS A 139 -4.08 -3.23 -6.46
N PRO A 140 -4.62 -4.36 -6.95
CA PRO A 140 -3.82 -5.38 -7.63
C PRO A 140 -2.93 -4.89 -8.81
N PRO A 141 -3.29 -3.89 -9.63
CA PRO A 141 -2.41 -3.35 -10.66
C PRO A 141 -1.31 -2.40 -10.12
N GLY A 142 -1.41 -1.96 -8.87
CA GLY A 142 -0.54 -0.91 -8.30
C GLY A 142 0.96 -1.17 -8.34
N PRO A 143 1.47 -2.41 -8.10
CA PRO A 143 2.91 -2.69 -8.18
C PRO A 143 3.46 -2.51 -9.58
N TYR A 144 2.71 -2.86 -10.63
CA TYR A 144 3.13 -2.77 -12.04
C TYR A 144 3.05 -1.34 -12.57
N GLU A 145 2.06 -0.56 -12.10
CA GLU A 145 2.04 0.88 -12.27
C GLU A 145 3.26 1.53 -11.60
N ARG A 146 3.60 1.10 -10.39
CA ARG A 146 4.81 1.56 -9.69
C ARG A 146 6.07 1.25 -10.48
N ALA A 147 6.23 0.03 -10.99
CA ALA A 147 7.34 -0.33 -11.84
C ALA A 147 7.44 0.59 -13.07
N SER A 148 6.32 0.91 -13.71
CA SER A 148 6.27 1.83 -14.85
C SER A 148 6.72 3.24 -14.48
N LEU A 149 6.31 3.77 -13.32
CA LEU A 149 6.68 5.12 -12.89
C LEU A 149 8.11 5.20 -12.34
N VAL A 150 8.59 4.14 -11.69
CA VAL A 150 10.01 4.02 -11.33
C VAL A 150 10.87 3.92 -12.58
N ALA A 151 10.47 3.14 -13.60
CA ALA A 151 11.18 3.08 -14.87
C ALA A 151 11.20 4.44 -15.60
N HIS A 152 10.10 5.19 -15.53
CA HIS A 152 10.06 6.56 -16.05
C HIS A 152 11.13 7.44 -15.37
N TYR A 153 11.21 7.41 -14.05
CA TYR A 153 12.24 8.13 -13.30
C TYR A 153 13.66 7.66 -13.67
N LEU A 154 13.89 6.35 -13.68
CA LEU A 154 15.20 5.78 -13.95
C LEU A 154 15.65 6.06 -15.39
N SER A 155 14.77 6.00 -16.38
CA SER A 155 15.10 6.30 -17.78
C SER A 155 15.63 7.72 -17.99
N GLN A 156 15.27 8.65 -17.13
CA GLN A 156 15.71 10.05 -17.19
C GLN A 156 16.97 10.33 -16.35
N HIS A 157 17.13 9.63 -15.22
CA HIS A 157 18.14 9.93 -14.23
C HIS A 157 19.22 8.85 -14.07
N LYS A 158 18.87 7.59 -14.35
CA LYS A 158 19.73 6.41 -14.14
C LYS A 158 19.46 5.34 -15.20
N PRO A 159 19.77 5.62 -16.49
CA PRO A 159 19.32 4.80 -17.62
C PRO A 159 19.96 3.40 -17.71
N ARG A 160 21.02 3.13 -16.95
CA ARG A 160 21.65 1.81 -16.90
C ARG A 160 21.07 0.89 -15.82
N SER A 161 20.17 1.42 -14.99
CA SER A 161 19.56 0.69 -13.88
C SER A 161 18.50 -0.29 -14.38
N LYS A 162 18.16 -1.27 -13.53
CA LYS A 162 17.17 -2.31 -13.79
C LYS A 162 16.10 -2.36 -12.70
N ILE A 163 14.94 -2.89 -13.06
CA ILE A 163 13.84 -3.21 -12.16
C ILE A 163 13.52 -4.69 -12.31
N LEU A 164 13.64 -5.46 -11.23
CA LEU A 164 13.19 -6.84 -11.18
C LEU A 164 11.89 -6.88 -10.36
N ILE A 165 10.82 -7.39 -10.95
CA ILE A 165 9.56 -7.62 -10.27
C ILE A 165 9.52 -9.08 -9.85
N LEU A 166 9.70 -9.35 -8.56
CA LEU A 166 9.64 -10.69 -7.97
C LEU A 166 8.23 -10.92 -7.44
N ASP A 167 7.41 -11.58 -8.22
CA ASP A 167 5.95 -11.64 -8.02
C ASP A 167 5.49 -13.01 -7.52
N ALA A 168 4.88 -13.05 -6.35
CA ALA A 168 4.34 -14.29 -5.79
C ALA A 168 3.22 -14.95 -6.64
N LYS A 169 2.79 -14.32 -7.73
CA LYS A 169 1.68 -14.78 -8.60
C LYS A 169 2.19 -15.29 -9.94
N GLU A 170 1.40 -16.16 -10.55
CA GLU A 170 1.68 -16.67 -11.91
C GLU A 170 1.25 -15.68 -13.01
N GLN A 171 0.35 -14.76 -12.70
CA GLN A 171 -0.16 -13.75 -13.61
C GLN A 171 -0.57 -12.50 -12.82
N PHE A 172 -0.66 -11.37 -13.52
CA PHE A 172 -1.12 -10.13 -12.91
C PHE A 172 -2.12 -9.36 -13.77
N PRO A 173 -2.94 -8.48 -13.16
CA PRO A 173 -3.97 -7.73 -13.88
C PRO A 173 -3.38 -6.85 -14.98
N LYS A 174 -3.95 -6.93 -16.19
CA LYS A 174 -3.50 -6.14 -17.37
C LYS A 174 -2.09 -6.45 -17.84
N GLN A 175 -1.58 -7.64 -17.58
CA GLN A 175 -0.20 -8.05 -17.87
C GLN A 175 0.23 -7.73 -19.30
N ALA A 176 -0.55 -8.14 -20.30
CA ALA A 176 -0.20 -7.89 -21.70
C ALA A 176 -0.05 -6.40 -22.02
N LEU A 177 -0.88 -5.55 -21.43
CA LEU A 177 -0.81 -4.09 -21.62
C LEU A 177 0.45 -3.50 -20.98
N PHE A 178 0.75 -3.89 -19.74
CA PHE A 178 1.96 -3.43 -19.05
C PHE A 178 3.22 -3.90 -19.76
N SER A 179 3.31 -5.19 -20.10
CA SER A 179 4.50 -5.77 -20.77
C SER A 179 4.77 -5.10 -22.12
N ALA A 180 3.74 -4.93 -22.96
CA ALA A 180 3.89 -4.22 -24.23
C ALA A 180 4.28 -2.74 -24.05
N GLY A 181 3.77 -2.09 -23.00
CA GLY A 181 4.16 -0.72 -22.64
C GLY A 181 5.62 -0.63 -22.19
N TRP A 182 6.06 -1.53 -21.34
CA TRP A 182 7.43 -1.58 -20.83
C TRP A 182 8.44 -1.81 -21.94
N GLU A 183 8.20 -2.82 -22.78
CA GLU A 183 9.08 -3.10 -23.91
C GLU A 183 9.22 -1.90 -24.85
N ARG A 184 8.10 -1.26 -25.19
CA ARG A 184 8.09 -0.10 -26.10
C ARG A 184 8.78 1.14 -25.52
N LEU A 185 8.61 1.42 -24.21
CA LEU A 185 9.04 2.67 -23.59
C LEU A 185 10.38 2.57 -22.87
N TYR A 186 10.70 1.39 -22.33
CA TYR A 186 11.85 1.20 -21.44
C TYR A 186 12.76 0.03 -21.87
N GLY A 187 12.42 -0.67 -22.96
CA GLY A 187 13.22 -1.79 -23.45
C GLY A 187 13.34 -2.90 -22.39
N HIS A 188 14.58 -3.27 -22.08
CA HIS A 188 14.87 -4.35 -21.12
C HIS A 188 15.07 -3.85 -19.67
N MET A 189 14.64 -2.66 -19.34
CA MET A 189 14.81 -2.10 -17.98
C MET A 189 13.96 -2.84 -16.94
N ILE A 190 12.80 -3.41 -17.31
CA ILE A 190 11.88 -4.10 -16.41
C ILE A 190 11.83 -5.57 -16.77
N GLU A 191 12.17 -6.42 -15.81
CA GLU A 191 12.04 -7.87 -15.89
C GLU A 191 11.03 -8.35 -14.84
N TRP A 192 10.17 -9.30 -15.21
CA TRP A 192 9.15 -9.85 -14.32
C TRP A 192 9.32 -11.36 -14.16
N PHE A 193 9.37 -11.81 -12.91
CA PHE A 193 9.48 -13.20 -12.52
C PHE A 193 8.23 -13.60 -11.75
N ASN A 194 7.52 -14.63 -12.22
CA ASN A 194 6.35 -15.17 -11.54
C ASN A 194 6.75 -16.07 -10.35
N GLY A 195 5.76 -16.53 -9.58
CA GLY A 195 5.98 -17.37 -8.41
C GLY A 195 6.81 -18.62 -8.73
N SER A 196 6.45 -19.34 -9.79
CA SER A 196 7.16 -20.56 -10.24
C SER A 196 8.56 -20.29 -10.81
N ALA A 197 8.88 -19.05 -11.15
CA ALA A 197 10.18 -18.64 -11.68
C ALA A 197 11.04 -17.84 -10.65
N GLY A 198 10.77 -18.02 -9.36
CA GLY A 198 11.54 -17.39 -8.29
C GLY A 198 10.99 -16.04 -7.84
N GLY A 199 9.75 -15.70 -8.17
CA GLY A 199 9.12 -14.47 -7.72
C GLY A 199 8.54 -14.52 -6.30
N LEU A 200 8.42 -15.70 -5.69
CA LEU A 200 7.91 -15.85 -4.32
C LEU A 200 9.00 -15.58 -3.29
N ILE A 201 8.84 -14.51 -2.51
CA ILE A 201 9.76 -14.18 -1.42
C ILE A 201 9.42 -15.01 -0.17
N LEU A 202 10.41 -15.72 0.35
CA LEU A 202 10.31 -16.56 1.53
C LEU A 202 10.87 -15.87 2.76
N ARG A 203 12.01 -15.20 2.62
CA ARG A 203 12.78 -14.58 3.70
C ARG A 203 13.49 -13.33 3.20
N VAL A 204 13.89 -12.45 4.13
CA VAL A 204 14.71 -11.29 3.80
C VAL A 204 15.98 -11.21 4.66
N ASP A 205 17.01 -10.61 4.09
CA ASP A 205 18.14 -10.03 4.81
C ASP A 205 18.10 -8.50 4.64
N ALA A 206 17.48 -7.82 5.59
CA ALA A 206 17.34 -6.37 5.54
C ALA A 206 18.66 -5.61 5.68
N LYS A 207 19.70 -6.24 6.28
CA LYS A 207 21.04 -5.65 6.42
C LYS A 207 21.87 -5.82 5.16
N GLY A 208 21.78 -7.00 4.54
CA GLY A 208 22.43 -7.31 3.29
C GLY A 208 21.69 -6.79 2.06
N MET A 209 20.53 -6.16 2.23
CA MET A 209 19.67 -5.70 1.13
C MET A 209 19.39 -6.82 0.13
N ALA A 210 18.94 -7.98 0.64
CA ALA A 210 18.63 -9.16 -0.16
C ALA A 210 17.27 -9.77 0.20
N VAL A 211 16.66 -10.44 -0.76
CA VAL A 211 15.47 -11.27 -0.59
C VAL A 211 15.80 -12.70 -1.01
N GLU A 212 15.24 -13.69 -0.29
CA GLU A 212 15.45 -15.09 -0.59
C GLU A 212 14.19 -15.72 -1.20
N THR A 213 14.38 -16.50 -2.24
CA THR A 213 13.37 -17.28 -2.95
C THR A 213 13.74 -18.76 -2.91
N GLU A 214 12.92 -19.63 -3.48
CA GLU A 214 13.27 -21.06 -3.65
C GLU A 214 14.48 -21.28 -4.58
N PHE A 215 14.83 -20.30 -5.40
CA PHE A 215 15.91 -20.42 -6.41
C PHE A 215 17.21 -19.74 -5.98
N GLY A 216 17.21 -19.07 -4.84
CA GLY A 216 18.40 -18.37 -4.31
C GLY A 216 18.09 -17.00 -3.76
N SER A 217 19.15 -16.21 -3.59
CA SER A 217 19.09 -14.85 -3.08
C SER A 217 19.24 -13.83 -4.19
N GLU A 218 18.37 -12.81 -4.16
CA GLU A 218 18.42 -11.65 -5.05
C GLU A 218 18.75 -10.40 -4.25
N GLU A 219 19.81 -9.71 -4.66
CA GLU A 219 20.25 -8.44 -4.04
C GLU A 219 19.69 -7.25 -4.80
N GLY A 220 19.38 -6.16 -4.08
CA GLY A 220 18.93 -4.92 -4.68
C GLY A 220 19.46 -3.69 -3.95
N ASP A 221 19.84 -2.66 -4.72
CA ASP A 221 20.18 -1.35 -4.15
C ASP A 221 18.97 -0.68 -3.52
N VAL A 222 17.76 -0.97 -4.05
CA VAL A 222 16.47 -0.52 -3.53
C VAL A 222 15.51 -1.69 -3.54
N ILE A 223 14.89 -1.99 -2.41
CA ILE A 223 13.92 -3.08 -2.29
C ILE A 223 12.57 -2.53 -1.82
N ASN A 224 11.58 -2.57 -2.72
CA ASN A 224 10.19 -2.28 -2.40
C ASN A 224 9.44 -3.57 -2.10
N LEU A 225 9.47 -4.02 -0.87
CA LEU A 225 8.80 -5.24 -0.43
C LEU A 225 7.40 -4.92 0.09
N ILE A 226 6.37 -5.45 -0.57
CA ILE A 226 4.96 -5.22 -0.24
C ILE A 226 4.42 -6.47 0.46
N PRO A 227 4.18 -6.46 1.78
CA PRO A 227 3.63 -7.61 2.48
C PRO A 227 2.21 -7.95 2.04
N ALA A 228 1.80 -9.18 2.29
CA ALA A 228 0.39 -9.56 2.25
C ALA A 228 -0.45 -8.67 3.17
N GLN A 229 -1.74 -8.63 2.97
CA GLN A 229 -2.63 -7.69 3.63
C GLN A 229 -3.87 -8.39 4.16
N TRP A 230 -4.50 -7.77 5.13
CA TRP A 230 -5.83 -8.08 5.62
C TRP A 230 -6.61 -6.80 5.92
N ALA A 231 -7.88 -6.90 6.31
CA ALA A 231 -8.68 -5.75 6.72
C ALA A 231 -8.02 -5.02 7.90
N GLY A 232 -8.18 -3.70 7.96
CA GLY A 232 -7.66 -2.89 9.04
C GLY A 232 -8.16 -3.35 10.42
N ARG A 233 -7.35 -3.16 11.45
CA ARG A 233 -7.53 -3.72 12.80
C ARG A 233 -8.94 -3.55 13.35
N ILE A 234 -9.55 -2.37 13.23
CA ILE A 234 -10.90 -2.13 13.77
C ILE A 234 -11.95 -3.09 13.19
N ALA A 235 -11.85 -3.46 11.92
CA ALA A 235 -12.78 -4.42 11.33
C ALA A 235 -12.59 -5.82 11.93
N ARG A 236 -11.35 -6.24 12.13
CA ARG A 236 -11.02 -7.53 12.75
C ARG A 236 -11.42 -7.58 14.22
N ASP A 237 -11.06 -6.56 15.00
CA ASP A 237 -11.36 -6.45 16.43
C ASP A 237 -12.87 -6.33 16.71
N SER A 238 -13.66 -5.87 15.71
CA SER A 238 -15.12 -5.77 15.81
C SER A 238 -15.87 -7.00 15.23
N GLY A 239 -15.16 -8.07 14.86
CA GLY A 239 -15.75 -9.29 14.34
C GLY A 239 -16.42 -9.15 12.97
N LEU A 240 -15.94 -8.21 12.13
CA LEU A 240 -16.48 -7.96 10.79
C LEU A 240 -15.78 -8.76 9.69
N THR A 241 -14.73 -9.51 10.03
CA THR A 241 -13.96 -10.31 9.09
C THR A 241 -14.30 -11.78 9.21
N ASP A 242 -14.12 -12.51 8.12
CA ASP A 242 -14.14 -13.96 8.10
C ASP A 242 -12.74 -14.55 8.38
N GLU A 243 -12.57 -15.87 8.17
CA GLU A 243 -11.32 -16.61 8.36
C GLU A 243 -10.19 -16.16 7.44
N THR A 244 -10.50 -15.48 6.32
CA THR A 244 -9.50 -14.91 5.41
C THR A 244 -8.87 -13.63 5.96
N GLY A 245 -9.46 -13.04 7.00
CA GLY A 245 -9.08 -11.74 7.56
C GLY A 245 -9.60 -10.56 6.76
N TRP A 246 -10.51 -10.78 5.80
CA TRP A 246 -11.19 -9.74 5.03
C TRP A 246 -12.68 -9.68 5.41
N CYS A 247 -13.30 -8.50 5.18
CA CYS A 247 -14.73 -8.33 5.42
C CYS A 247 -15.52 -8.93 4.25
N PRO A 248 -16.37 -9.94 4.47
CA PRO A 248 -17.30 -10.40 3.45
C PRO A 248 -18.35 -9.31 3.21
N VAL A 249 -18.63 -9.01 1.95
CA VAL A 249 -19.63 -8.01 1.57
C VAL A 249 -20.51 -8.52 0.47
N ASP A 250 -21.79 -8.17 0.53
CA ASP A 250 -22.70 -8.32 -0.60
C ASP A 250 -22.40 -7.26 -1.67
N GLN A 251 -22.24 -7.67 -2.92
CA GLN A 251 -21.82 -6.80 -4.02
C GLN A 251 -22.82 -5.69 -4.37
N ARG A 252 -24.07 -5.78 -3.90
CA ARG A 252 -25.16 -4.84 -4.19
C ARG A 252 -25.47 -3.93 -3.02
N THR A 253 -25.33 -4.44 -1.80
CA THR A 253 -25.80 -3.74 -0.59
C THR A 253 -24.71 -3.37 0.39
N PHE A 254 -23.51 -3.96 0.23
CA PHE A 254 -22.37 -3.82 1.15
C PHE A 254 -22.70 -4.29 2.56
#